data_978435c64649054872a678dd7fcf4743
#
_entry.id   978435c64649054872a678dd7fcf4743
#
_cell.length_a   1.000
_cell.length_b   1.000
_cell.length_c   1.000
_cell.angle_alpha   90.00
_cell.angle_beta   90.00
_cell.angle_gamma   90.00
#
_symmetry.space_group_name_H-M   'P 1'
#
loop_
_entity.id
_entity.type
_entity.pdbx_description
1 polymer ?
#
loop_
_entity_poly.entity_id
_entity_poly.type
_entity_poly.pdbx_seq_one_letter_code
_entity_poly.pdbx_strand_id
1 'polypeptide(L)'
;MFRFFLNTRCAEICYEGRRIDLILNREEKDNGEVIIVRYHIVLHGTSTKVGYCDLRLQKTEEMYYAGNIGYHIFTPYRGNGYAYDAARILLTIGFDEYGMDEIIITCSPDNIPSRCTIEKLGGELKETADVPENHWLAHRGELVKNIYLFKKNVWKR
;
A
#
# COMPACT_ATOMS: atom_id res chain seq x y z
N MET A 1 6.20 -11.30 -12.94
CA MET A 1 4.93 -11.18 -13.68
C MET A 1 3.83 -11.62 -12.74
N PHE A 2 2.94 -10.71 -12.34
CA PHE A 2 1.77 -11.09 -11.56
C PHE A 2 0.72 -11.60 -12.55
N ARG A 3 0.20 -12.80 -12.33
CA ARG A 3 -0.89 -13.35 -13.15
C ARG A 3 -2.21 -12.82 -12.60
N PHE A 4 -2.94 -12.14 -13.45
CA PHE A 4 -4.34 -11.81 -13.23
C PHE A 4 -5.17 -13.08 -13.46
N PHE A 5 -5.77 -13.63 -12.42
CA PHE A 5 -6.73 -14.71 -12.56
C PHE A 5 -8.10 -14.27 -12.07
N LEU A 6 -9.07 -14.27 -12.95
CA LEU A 6 -10.46 -14.45 -12.54
C LEU A 6 -10.56 -15.88 -11.99
N ASN A 7 -10.61 -16.01 -10.67
CA ASN A 7 -10.92 -17.28 -10.06
C ASN A 7 -12.39 -17.61 -10.38
N THR A 8 -12.62 -18.63 -11.22
CA THR A 8 -13.94 -19.03 -11.70
C THR A 8 -14.89 -19.52 -10.61
N ARG A 9 -14.45 -19.63 -9.35
CA ARG A 9 -15.29 -19.98 -8.20
C ARG A 9 -15.89 -18.76 -7.45
N CYS A 10 -15.29 -17.58 -7.59
CA CYS A 10 -15.83 -16.30 -7.15
C CYS A 10 -15.21 -15.25 -8.09
N ALA A 11 -16.00 -14.34 -8.63
CA ALA A 11 -15.54 -13.24 -9.51
C ALA A 11 -14.74 -12.19 -8.73
N GLU A 12 -13.74 -12.63 -7.95
CA GLU A 12 -12.88 -11.78 -7.14
C GLU A 12 -11.59 -11.50 -7.90
N ILE A 13 -11.22 -10.22 -7.98
CA ILE A 13 -9.93 -9.80 -8.52
C ILE A 13 -8.86 -10.25 -7.54
N CYS A 14 -7.95 -11.11 -8.00
CA CYS A 14 -6.85 -11.64 -7.21
C CYS A 14 -5.51 -11.34 -7.87
N TYR A 15 -4.56 -10.82 -7.09
CA TYR A 15 -3.16 -10.67 -7.49
C TYR A 15 -2.33 -11.70 -6.75
N GLU A 16 -1.82 -12.70 -7.48
CA GLU A 16 -1.02 -13.76 -6.90
C GLU A 16 0.43 -13.30 -6.70
N GLY A 17 0.93 -13.47 -5.48
CA GLY A 17 2.33 -13.29 -5.13
C GLY A 17 3.02 -14.62 -4.88
N ARG A 18 4.22 -14.58 -4.30
CA ARG A 18 4.97 -15.79 -3.96
C ARG A 18 4.57 -16.37 -2.61
N ARG A 19 4.35 -15.50 -1.63
CA ARG A 19 4.04 -15.87 -0.23
C ARG A 19 2.64 -15.43 0.19
N ILE A 20 2.13 -14.37 -0.43
CA ILE A 20 0.79 -13.84 -0.18
C ILE A 20 0.11 -13.47 -1.50
N ASP A 21 -1.20 -13.44 -1.45
CA ASP A 21 -2.05 -12.94 -2.52
C ASP A 21 -2.85 -11.73 -2.02
N LEU A 22 -3.21 -10.83 -2.93
CA LEU A 22 -4.13 -9.73 -2.66
C LEU A 22 -5.49 -10.06 -3.27
N ILE A 23 -6.51 -10.12 -2.44
CA ILE A 23 -7.90 -10.34 -2.87
C ILE A 23 -8.66 -9.04 -2.70
N LEU A 24 -9.31 -8.59 -3.78
CA LEU A 24 -10.12 -7.37 -3.75
C LEU A 24 -11.21 -7.49 -2.68
N ASN A 25 -11.23 -6.52 -1.75
CA ASN A 25 -12.27 -6.38 -0.75
C ASN A 25 -13.33 -5.40 -1.21
N ARG A 26 -12.94 -4.16 -1.53
CA ARG A 26 -13.85 -3.12 -2.01
C ARG A 26 -13.10 -1.99 -2.71
N GLU A 27 -13.84 -1.26 -3.54
CA GLU A 27 -13.46 0.02 -4.11
C GLU A 27 -14.28 1.14 -3.47
N GLU A 28 -13.64 2.26 -3.19
CA GLU A 28 -14.30 3.51 -2.82
C GLU A 28 -14.25 4.45 -4.03
N LYS A 29 -15.38 5.10 -4.33
CA LYS A 29 -15.52 5.98 -5.50
C LYS A 29 -15.93 7.37 -5.07
N ASP A 30 -15.43 8.35 -5.80
CA ASP A 30 -15.90 9.74 -5.76
C ASP A 30 -16.28 10.17 -7.18
N ASN A 31 -17.48 10.75 -7.35
CA ASN A 31 -18.01 11.15 -8.65
C ASN A 31 -17.90 10.07 -9.76
N GLY A 32 -18.01 8.79 -9.36
CA GLY A 32 -17.93 7.64 -10.28
C GLY A 32 -16.51 7.14 -10.56
N GLU A 33 -15.47 7.86 -10.14
CA GLU A 33 -14.08 7.44 -10.27
C GLU A 33 -13.62 6.68 -9.04
N VAL A 34 -12.85 5.60 -9.23
CA VAL A 34 -12.23 4.86 -8.13
C VAL A 34 -11.14 5.72 -7.50
N ILE A 35 -11.22 5.94 -6.18
CA ILE A 35 -10.25 6.73 -5.43
C ILE A 35 -9.44 5.90 -4.44
N ILE A 36 -10.01 4.81 -3.93
CA ILE A 36 -9.31 3.87 -3.03
C ILE A 36 -9.69 2.45 -3.43
N VAL A 37 -8.68 1.58 -3.49
CA VAL A 37 -8.86 0.13 -3.68
C VAL A 37 -8.33 -0.59 -2.46
N ARG A 38 -9.16 -1.40 -1.83
CA ARG A 38 -8.81 -2.14 -0.60
C ARG A 38 -8.73 -3.63 -0.87
N TYR A 39 -7.73 -4.27 -0.30
CA TYR A 39 -7.46 -5.70 -0.44
C TYR A 39 -7.33 -6.38 0.91
N HIS A 40 -7.74 -7.65 0.95
CA HIS A 40 -7.28 -8.59 1.95
C HIS A 40 -5.92 -9.14 1.53
N ILE A 41 -5.00 -9.27 2.48
CA ILE A 41 -3.75 -10.00 2.30
C ILE A 41 -3.99 -11.41 2.81
N VAL A 42 -3.81 -12.41 1.96
CA VAL A 42 -4.01 -13.83 2.30
C VAL A 42 -2.74 -14.63 2.04
N LEU A 43 -2.52 -15.72 2.76
CA LEU A 43 -1.41 -16.64 2.45
C LEU A 43 -1.64 -17.28 1.08
N HIS A 44 -0.57 -17.31 0.27
CA HIS A 44 -0.64 -17.82 -1.10
C HIS A 44 -1.28 -19.20 -1.17
N GLY A 45 -2.25 -19.36 -2.08
CA GLY A 45 -2.96 -20.60 -2.29
C GLY A 45 -3.93 -21.00 -1.18
N THR A 46 -4.21 -20.12 -0.23
CA THR A 46 -5.13 -20.39 0.89
C THR A 46 -6.20 -19.30 1.01
N SER A 47 -7.14 -19.46 1.93
CA SER A 47 -8.11 -18.43 2.34
C SER A 47 -7.72 -17.75 3.65
N THR A 48 -6.53 -18.00 4.19
CA THR A 48 -6.09 -17.46 5.49
C THR A 48 -5.71 -15.98 5.34
N LYS A 49 -6.53 -15.11 5.92
CA LYS A 49 -6.26 -13.68 5.97
C LYS A 49 -5.19 -13.38 7.01
N VAL A 50 -4.15 -12.66 6.59
CA VAL A 50 -3.02 -12.26 7.45
C VAL A 50 -2.93 -10.75 7.64
N GLY A 51 -3.75 -10.00 6.92
CA GLY A 51 -3.80 -8.55 7.01
C GLY A 51 -4.69 -7.93 5.94
N TYR A 52 -4.54 -6.64 5.79
CA TYR A 52 -5.19 -5.84 4.74
C TYR A 52 -4.27 -4.74 4.25
N CYS A 53 -4.53 -4.25 3.05
CA CYS A 53 -3.81 -3.13 2.47
C CYS A 53 -4.71 -2.33 1.53
N ASP A 54 -4.29 -1.12 1.21
CA ASP A 54 -5.01 -0.26 0.29
C ASP A 54 -4.06 0.53 -0.63
N LEU A 55 -4.60 0.89 -1.79
CA LEU A 55 -4.01 1.81 -2.75
C LEU A 55 -4.95 3.00 -2.91
N ARG A 56 -4.46 4.20 -2.60
CA ARG A 56 -5.15 5.47 -2.73
C ARG A 56 -4.64 6.17 -3.98
N LEU A 57 -5.55 6.45 -4.92
CA LEU A 57 -5.19 6.89 -6.26
C LEU A 57 -5.08 8.41 -6.39
N GLN A 58 -5.61 9.16 -5.42
CA GLN A 58 -5.63 10.61 -5.44
C GLN A 58 -4.26 11.21 -5.16
N LYS A 59 -3.97 12.32 -5.83
CA LYS A 59 -2.76 13.13 -5.68
C LYS A 59 -3.14 14.45 -5.00
N THR A 60 -3.40 14.38 -3.70
CA THR A 60 -3.84 15.53 -2.87
C THR A 60 -2.82 15.83 -1.78
N GLU A 61 -2.88 17.02 -1.19
CA GLU A 61 -2.09 17.37 -0.01
C GLU A 61 -2.36 16.40 1.15
N GLU A 62 -3.61 15.97 1.32
CA GLU A 62 -3.97 14.96 2.31
C GLU A 62 -3.21 13.64 2.10
N MET A 63 -3.12 13.17 0.85
CA MET A 63 -2.39 11.95 0.50
C MET A 63 -0.87 12.11 0.60
N TYR A 64 -0.36 13.33 0.56
CA TYR A 64 1.05 13.59 0.77
C TYR A 64 1.53 13.13 2.16
N TYR A 65 0.73 13.35 3.19
CA TYR A 65 1.03 12.91 4.56
C TYR A 65 0.52 11.50 4.87
N ALA A 66 -0.63 11.13 4.33
CA ALA A 66 -1.23 9.81 4.56
C ALA A 66 -0.56 8.70 3.73
N GLY A 67 0.01 9.06 2.57
CA GLY A 67 0.56 8.13 1.59
C GLY A 67 -0.50 7.50 0.68
N ASN A 68 -0.06 7.03 -0.48
CA ASN A 68 -0.90 6.32 -1.45
C ASN A 68 -1.07 4.84 -1.07
N ILE A 69 -0.14 4.26 -0.33
CA ILE A 69 -0.17 2.86 0.08
C ILE A 69 -0.24 2.76 1.60
N GLY A 70 -1.24 2.01 2.08
CA GLY A 70 -1.37 1.58 3.47
C GLY A 70 -1.34 0.06 3.57
N TYR A 71 -0.77 -0.47 4.64
CA TYR A 71 -0.78 -1.91 4.94
C TYR A 71 -0.81 -2.16 6.43
N HIS A 72 -1.44 -3.26 6.81
CA HIS A 72 -1.48 -3.74 8.18
C HIS A 72 -1.42 -5.26 8.19
N ILE A 73 -0.45 -5.81 8.91
CA ILE A 73 -0.32 -7.26 9.12
C ILE A 73 -0.80 -7.58 10.54
N PHE A 74 -1.67 -8.56 10.66
CA PHE A 74 -2.15 -9.02 11.97
C PHE A 74 -0.99 -9.54 12.80
N THR A 75 -1.02 -9.25 14.09
CA THR A 75 0.10 -9.51 15.02
C THR A 75 0.69 -10.92 14.92
N PRO A 76 -0.11 -12.03 14.85
CA PRO A 76 0.45 -13.38 14.74
C PRO A 76 1.28 -13.65 13.49
N TYR A 77 1.11 -12.83 12.45
CA TYR A 77 1.74 -13.03 11.13
C TYR A 77 2.87 -12.05 10.83
N ARG A 78 3.20 -11.16 11.78
CA ARG A 78 4.29 -10.19 11.63
C ARG A 78 5.66 -10.87 11.61
N GLY A 79 6.66 -10.19 11.06
CA GLY A 79 8.03 -10.69 10.97
C GLY A 79 8.29 -11.66 9.81
N ASN A 80 7.34 -11.88 8.90
CA ASN A 80 7.46 -12.77 7.75
C ASN A 80 7.68 -12.05 6.41
N GLY A 81 7.75 -10.73 6.40
CA GLY A 81 7.93 -9.93 5.18
C GLY A 81 6.66 -9.76 4.33
N TYR A 82 5.48 -10.05 4.87
CA TYR A 82 4.22 -9.94 4.12
C TYR A 82 3.87 -8.51 3.76
N ALA A 83 4.19 -7.53 4.62
CA ALA A 83 4.01 -6.11 4.32
C ALA A 83 4.85 -5.68 3.10
N TYR A 84 6.10 -6.16 3.01
CA TYR A 84 6.96 -5.93 1.87
C TYR A 84 6.36 -6.49 0.57
N ASP A 85 5.89 -7.74 0.61
CA ASP A 85 5.29 -8.37 -0.56
C ASP A 85 4.01 -7.64 -1.00
N ALA A 86 3.13 -7.29 -0.05
CA ALA A 86 1.90 -6.56 -0.32
C ALA A 86 2.17 -5.17 -0.93
N ALA A 87 3.07 -4.39 -0.35
CA ALA A 87 3.43 -3.07 -0.87
C ALA A 87 4.07 -3.16 -2.26
N ARG A 88 4.88 -4.17 -2.53
CA ARG A 88 5.46 -4.42 -3.84
C ARG A 88 4.39 -4.71 -4.91
N ILE A 89 3.39 -5.51 -4.58
CA ILE A 89 2.26 -5.77 -5.48
C ILE A 89 1.48 -4.47 -5.72
N LEU A 90 1.18 -3.69 -4.67
CA LEU A 90 0.46 -2.42 -4.80
C LEU A 90 1.22 -1.38 -5.62
N LEU A 91 2.54 -1.29 -5.51
CA LEU A 91 3.37 -0.44 -6.37
C LEU A 91 3.21 -0.83 -7.84
N THR A 92 3.25 -2.13 -8.15
CA THR A 92 3.03 -2.64 -9.51
C THR A 92 1.63 -2.29 -10.03
N ILE A 93 0.59 -2.52 -9.21
CA ILE A 93 -0.80 -2.18 -9.57
C ILE A 93 -0.92 -0.67 -9.84
N GLY A 94 -0.40 0.16 -8.94
CA GLY A 94 -0.46 1.62 -9.09
C GLY A 94 0.22 2.12 -10.36
N PHE A 95 1.41 1.62 -10.64
CA PHE A 95 2.17 2.04 -11.83
C PHE A 95 1.62 1.48 -13.14
N ASP A 96 1.24 0.21 -13.17
CA ASP A 96 0.90 -0.48 -14.42
C ASP A 96 -0.58 -0.43 -14.77
N GLU A 97 -1.47 -0.54 -13.78
CA GLU A 97 -2.91 -0.60 -14.03
C GLU A 97 -3.58 0.76 -13.88
N TYR A 98 -3.18 1.54 -12.86
CA TYR A 98 -3.74 2.87 -12.63
C TYR A 98 -2.92 4.00 -13.26
N GLY A 99 -1.79 3.69 -13.89
CA GLY A 99 -0.98 4.67 -14.62
C GLY A 99 -0.39 5.77 -13.75
N MET A 100 -0.20 5.52 -12.46
CA MET A 100 0.43 6.48 -11.57
C MET A 100 1.91 6.65 -11.96
N ASP A 101 2.40 7.88 -12.00
CA ASP A 101 3.82 8.17 -12.28
C ASP A 101 4.66 8.18 -11.01
N GLU A 102 4.02 8.55 -9.90
CA GLU A 102 4.62 8.66 -8.57
C GLU A 102 3.69 8.06 -7.52
N ILE A 103 4.26 7.37 -6.55
CA ILE A 103 3.56 6.81 -5.40
C ILE A 103 4.30 7.24 -4.14
N ILE A 104 3.57 7.73 -3.16
CA ILE A 104 4.10 8.10 -1.85
C ILE A 104 3.72 7.01 -0.84
N ILE A 105 4.70 6.58 -0.05
CA ILE A 105 4.48 5.77 1.14
C ILE A 105 5.05 6.52 2.33
N THR A 106 4.29 6.61 3.40
CA THR A 106 4.70 7.33 4.61
C THR A 106 4.67 6.44 5.84
N CYS A 107 5.51 6.77 6.81
CA CYS A 107 5.47 6.15 8.13
C CYS A 107 5.91 7.15 9.19
N SER A 108 5.52 6.91 10.43
CA SER A 108 6.10 7.66 11.56
C SER A 108 7.59 7.31 11.70
N PRO A 109 8.47 8.28 12.05
CA PRO A 109 9.91 8.03 12.12
C PRO A 109 10.32 6.92 13.10
N ASP A 110 9.54 6.70 14.15
CA ASP A 110 9.73 5.67 15.18
C ASP A 110 9.12 4.31 14.79
N ASN A 111 8.37 4.23 13.70
CA ASN A 111 7.86 2.97 13.17
C ASN A 111 8.94 2.25 12.36
N ILE A 112 9.89 1.64 13.07
CA ILE A 112 11.06 0.99 12.48
C ILE A 112 10.69 -0.14 11.51
N PRO A 113 9.72 -1.04 11.79
CA PRO A 113 9.34 -2.08 10.83
C PRO A 113 8.85 -1.53 9.49
N SER A 114 8.00 -0.49 9.51
CA SER A 114 7.52 0.15 8.29
C SER A 114 8.64 0.87 7.55
N ARG A 115 9.49 1.59 8.26
CA ARG A 115 10.66 2.26 7.70
C ARG A 115 11.57 1.29 6.95
N CYS A 116 11.97 0.18 7.60
CA CYS A 116 12.78 -0.86 6.97
C CYS A 116 12.10 -1.47 5.74
N THR A 117 10.80 -1.68 5.79
CA THR A 117 10.01 -2.19 4.64
C THR A 117 10.09 -1.22 3.45
N ILE A 118 9.84 0.06 3.68
CA ILE A 118 9.83 1.09 2.62
C ILE A 118 11.23 1.29 2.02
N GLU A 119 12.25 1.35 2.86
CA GLU A 119 13.66 1.48 2.42
C GLU A 119 14.10 0.27 1.61
N LYS A 120 13.74 -0.94 2.04
CA LYS A 120 14.02 -2.19 1.30
C LYS A 120 13.32 -2.26 -0.05
N LEU A 121 12.14 -1.64 -0.18
CA LEU A 121 11.44 -1.51 -1.46
C LEU A 121 12.14 -0.52 -2.43
N GLY A 122 13.10 0.26 -1.96
CA GLY A 122 13.79 1.27 -2.75
C GLY A 122 13.14 2.64 -2.69
N GLY A 123 12.35 2.93 -1.66
CA GLY A 123 11.77 4.25 -1.43
C GLY A 123 12.83 5.31 -1.19
N GLU A 124 12.75 6.42 -1.91
CA GLU A 124 13.60 7.60 -1.70
C GLU A 124 12.98 8.49 -0.62
N LEU A 125 13.69 8.69 0.50
CA LEU A 125 13.25 9.63 1.53
C LEU A 125 13.28 11.05 0.98
N LYS A 126 12.10 11.63 0.76
CA LYS A 126 11.95 13.00 0.28
C LYS A 126 12.15 14.01 1.40
N GLU A 127 11.49 13.79 2.52
CA GLU A 127 11.60 14.60 3.73
C GLU A 127 11.00 13.92 4.95
N THR A 128 11.33 14.44 6.12
CA THR A 128 10.60 14.23 7.37
C THR A 128 9.82 15.50 7.65
N ALA A 129 8.50 15.44 7.65
CA ALA A 129 7.63 16.59 7.73
C ALA A 129 6.67 16.54 8.92
N ASP A 130 6.37 17.69 9.48
CA ASP A 130 5.30 17.85 10.45
C ASP A 130 3.94 17.72 9.73
N VAL A 131 3.04 16.94 10.33
CA VAL A 131 1.67 16.79 9.85
C VAL A 131 0.88 18.04 10.21
N PRO A 132 0.16 18.68 9.27
CA PRO A 132 -0.67 19.85 9.59
C PRO A 132 -1.68 19.56 10.71
N GLU A 133 -1.90 20.52 11.60
CA GLU A 133 -2.79 20.35 12.76
C GLU A 133 -4.23 19.99 12.37
N ASN A 134 -4.71 20.47 11.22
CA ASN A 134 -6.03 20.16 10.68
C ASN A 134 -6.11 18.83 9.92
N HIS A 135 -5.00 18.12 9.77
CA HIS A 135 -4.98 16.81 9.11
C HIS A 135 -5.51 15.73 10.07
N TRP A 136 -6.29 14.78 9.56
CA TRP A 136 -6.87 13.71 10.37
C TRP A 136 -5.83 12.82 11.08
N LEU A 137 -4.62 12.68 10.52
CA LEU A 137 -3.49 11.99 11.16
C LEU A 137 -3.08 12.70 12.46
N ALA A 138 -3.06 14.03 12.49
CA ALA A 138 -2.73 14.80 13.69
C ALA A 138 -3.74 14.54 14.82
N HIS A 139 -5.03 14.41 14.48
CA HIS A 139 -6.08 14.03 15.44
C HIS A 139 -5.91 12.62 16.01
N ARG A 140 -5.15 11.77 15.34
CA ARG A 140 -4.77 10.41 15.80
C ARG A 140 -3.43 10.37 16.53
N GLY A 141 -2.78 11.52 16.71
CA GLY A 141 -1.48 11.62 17.38
C GLY A 141 -0.27 11.36 16.45
N GLU A 142 -0.50 11.25 15.15
CA GLU A 142 0.57 11.09 14.16
C GLU A 142 1.04 12.47 13.68
N LEU A 143 2.00 13.02 14.40
CA LEU A 143 2.41 14.43 14.25
C LEU A 143 3.56 14.63 13.26
N VAL A 144 4.33 13.61 12.97
CA VAL A 144 5.50 13.65 12.07
C VAL A 144 5.50 12.43 11.15
N LYS A 145 5.82 12.62 9.89
CA LYS A 145 5.93 11.58 8.88
C LYS A 145 7.26 11.63 8.13
N ASN A 146 7.86 10.47 7.93
CA ASN A 146 8.83 10.24 6.87
C ASN A 146 8.06 10.03 5.57
N ILE A 147 8.35 10.82 4.56
CA ILE A 147 7.70 10.80 3.25
C ILE A 147 8.66 10.20 2.24
N TYR A 148 8.33 9.02 1.72
CA TYR A 148 9.13 8.32 0.72
C TYR A 148 8.44 8.36 -0.64
N LEU A 149 9.23 8.64 -1.67
CA LEU A 149 8.76 8.72 -3.05
C LEU A 149 9.24 7.52 -3.86
N PHE A 150 8.32 6.95 -4.63
CA PHE A 150 8.57 5.95 -5.66
C PHE A 150 8.19 6.53 -7.01
N LYS A 151 9.10 6.45 -7.99
CA LYS A 151 8.86 6.90 -9.37
C LYS A 151 8.81 5.71 -10.31
N LYS A 152 7.80 5.67 -11.17
CA LYS A 152 7.58 4.58 -12.14
C LYS A 152 8.80 4.25 -12.99
N ASN A 153 9.49 5.28 -13.47
CA ASN A 153 10.65 5.13 -14.36
C ASN A 153 11.95 4.68 -13.67
N VAL A 154 11.98 4.72 -12.35
CA VAL A 154 13.17 4.36 -11.53
C VAL A 154 12.94 3.07 -10.76
N TRP A 155 11.69 2.80 -10.37
CA TRP A 155 11.36 1.64 -9.55
C TRP A 155 11.58 0.31 -10.28
N LYS A 156 12.33 -0.58 -9.65
CA LYS A 156 12.64 -1.92 -10.18
C LYS A 156 11.72 -2.94 -9.52
N ARG A 157 10.98 -3.65 -10.36
CA ARG A 157 10.08 -4.75 -9.96
C ARG A 157 10.82 -5.96 -9.38
#